data_2beb264d073e9fb8e18e6dfbc4daaa65
#
_entry.id   2beb264d073e9fb8e18e6dfbc4daaa65
#
_cell.length_a   1.000
_cell.length_b   1.000
_cell.length_c   1.000
_cell.angle_alpha   90.00
_cell.angle_beta   90.00
_cell.angle_gamma   90.00
#
_symmetry.space_group_name_H-M   'P 1'
#
loop_
_entity.id
_entity.type
_entity.pdbx_description
1 polymer ?
#
loop_
_entity_poly.entity_id
_entity_poly.type
_entity_poly.pdbx_seq_one_letter_code
_entity_poly.pdbx_strand_id
1 'polypeptide(L)'
;MTQREEVDLPDFCRKPTLILGCGNTLFGDDGFGCELVDYLERNHSVPEAVCLLDVGTGVRKLLFTLCLSSVRPGRILVLDALDVGRAPGEVLEIDPAEIPPVKLDDFSLHQIPTSNLLRELEVHCGVEVRVLACQTGPLPGEVRPGLSAAVRAALPPAAEWVAREYFKTD
;
A
#
# COMPACT_ATOMS: atom_id res chain seq x y z
N MET A 1 37.59 -17.57 -4.63
CA MET A 1 36.53 -16.63 -5.06
C MET A 1 35.20 -17.35 -4.82
N THR A 2 34.56 -17.00 -3.74
CA THR A 2 33.25 -17.53 -3.39
C THR A 2 32.25 -16.87 -4.34
N GLN A 3 31.64 -17.65 -5.23
CA GLN A 3 30.45 -17.23 -5.95
C GLN A 3 29.40 -16.95 -4.86
N ARG A 4 29.02 -15.68 -4.68
CA ARG A 4 27.80 -15.35 -3.97
C ARG A 4 26.69 -15.94 -4.82
N GLU A 5 26.01 -16.96 -4.30
CA GLU A 5 24.74 -17.39 -4.85
C GLU A 5 23.89 -16.14 -4.97
N GLU A 6 23.52 -15.76 -6.20
CA GLU A 6 22.49 -14.74 -6.42
C GLU A 6 21.22 -15.29 -5.80
N VAL A 7 20.92 -14.83 -4.60
CA VAL A 7 19.65 -15.12 -3.97
C VAL A 7 18.58 -14.59 -4.93
N ASP A 8 17.72 -15.47 -5.40
CA ASP A 8 16.62 -15.11 -6.30
C ASP A 8 15.61 -14.27 -5.52
N LEU A 9 15.84 -12.94 -5.53
CA LEU A 9 15.05 -11.97 -4.81
C LEU A 9 13.70 -11.77 -5.54
N PRO A 10 12.59 -11.68 -4.81
CA PRO A 10 11.29 -11.40 -5.42
C PRO A 10 11.27 -10.02 -6.08
N ASP A 11 10.38 -9.86 -7.06
CA ASP A 11 10.25 -8.63 -7.86
C ASP A 11 10.02 -7.37 -7.01
N PHE A 12 9.33 -7.51 -5.87
CA PHE A 12 9.12 -6.38 -4.97
C PHE A 12 10.41 -5.82 -4.33
N CYS A 13 11.49 -6.60 -4.32
CA CYS A 13 12.81 -6.12 -3.91
C CYS A 13 13.61 -5.51 -5.07
N ARG A 14 13.38 -5.97 -6.30
CA ARG A 14 14.23 -5.66 -7.46
C ARG A 14 13.78 -4.45 -8.24
N LYS A 15 12.46 -4.26 -8.39
CA LYS A 15 11.93 -3.16 -9.21
C LYS A 15 12.11 -1.82 -8.51
N PRO A 16 12.39 -0.75 -9.26
CA PRO A 16 12.60 0.59 -8.70
C PRO A 16 11.41 1.12 -7.90
N THR A 17 10.19 0.78 -8.31
CA THR A 17 8.97 1.26 -7.69
C THR A 17 8.09 0.09 -7.25
N LEU A 18 7.64 0.14 -6.00
CA LEU A 18 6.73 -0.83 -5.40
C LEU A 18 5.44 -0.13 -4.99
N ILE A 19 4.30 -0.64 -5.45
CA ILE A 19 2.97 -0.16 -5.08
C ILE A 19 2.22 -1.30 -4.38
N LEU A 20 1.77 -1.04 -3.17
CA LEU A 20 1.17 -2.02 -2.27
C LEU A 20 -0.28 -1.69 -2.01
N GLY A 21 -1.21 -2.56 -2.42
CA GLY A 21 -2.61 -2.51 -2.00
C GLY A 21 -2.81 -3.20 -0.66
N CYS A 22 -3.24 -2.45 0.34
CA CYS A 22 -3.42 -2.92 1.71
C CYS A 22 -4.89 -2.90 2.09
N GLY A 23 -5.25 -3.75 3.04
CA GLY A 23 -6.58 -3.81 3.63
C GLY A 23 -7.21 -5.19 3.60
N ASN A 24 -8.47 -5.28 3.98
CA ASN A 24 -9.22 -6.52 4.01
C ASN A 24 -10.52 -6.40 3.21
N THR A 25 -10.57 -7.05 2.05
CA THR A 25 -11.72 -7.02 1.14
C THR A 25 -12.99 -7.67 1.72
N LEU A 26 -12.88 -8.38 2.84
CA LEU A 26 -14.03 -8.96 3.55
C LEU A 26 -14.81 -7.92 4.37
N PHE A 27 -14.27 -6.74 4.60
CA PHE A 27 -14.83 -5.71 5.48
C PHE A 27 -15.07 -4.37 4.75
N GLY A 28 -15.93 -4.39 3.73
CA GLY A 28 -16.41 -3.19 3.06
C GLY A 28 -15.28 -2.30 2.51
N ASP A 29 -15.27 -1.04 2.91
CA ASP A 29 -14.32 -0.03 2.43
C ASP A 29 -12.87 -0.28 2.84
N ASP A 30 -12.62 -1.16 3.81
CA ASP A 30 -11.27 -1.59 4.16
C ASP A 30 -10.53 -2.29 3.01
N GLY A 31 -11.27 -2.77 2.02
CA GLY A 31 -10.75 -3.36 0.79
C GLY A 31 -10.25 -2.38 -0.27
N PHE A 32 -10.33 -1.06 -0.05
CA PHE A 32 -10.02 -0.06 -1.07
C PHE A 32 -8.64 -0.25 -1.72
N GLY A 33 -7.58 -0.44 -0.92
CA GLY A 33 -6.22 -0.59 -1.45
C GLY A 33 -6.08 -1.81 -2.38
N CYS A 34 -6.66 -2.93 -2.01
CA CYS A 34 -6.67 -4.16 -2.81
C CYS A 34 -7.48 -3.99 -4.10
N GLU A 35 -8.65 -3.38 -4.01
CA GLU A 35 -9.52 -3.09 -5.15
C GLU A 35 -8.88 -2.09 -6.12
N LEU A 36 -8.11 -1.13 -5.61
CA LEU A 36 -7.38 -0.17 -6.44
C LEU A 36 -6.26 -0.83 -7.23
N VAL A 37 -5.54 -1.79 -6.63
CA VAL A 37 -4.53 -2.59 -7.34
C VAL A 37 -5.18 -3.36 -8.49
N ASP A 38 -6.27 -4.08 -8.23
CA ASP A 38 -7.02 -4.81 -9.26
C ASP A 38 -7.54 -3.86 -10.37
N TYR A 39 -8.03 -2.69 -10.00
CA TYR A 39 -8.48 -1.68 -10.96
C TYR A 39 -7.34 -1.17 -11.85
N LEU A 40 -6.16 -0.89 -11.26
CA LEU A 40 -4.97 -0.48 -12.00
C LEU A 40 -4.53 -1.55 -13.01
N GLU A 41 -4.46 -2.81 -12.59
CA GLU A 41 -4.06 -3.93 -13.46
C GLU A 41 -5.01 -4.11 -14.65
N ARG A 42 -6.31 -3.90 -14.44
CA ARG A 42 -7.32 -4.07 -15.50
C ARG A 42 -7.43 -2.89 -16.46
N ASN A 43 -7.15 -1.68 -16.00
CA ASN A 43 -7.49 -0.46 -16.76
C ASN A 43 -6.26 0.36 -17.20
N HIS A 44 -5.07 0.02 -16.72
CA HIS A 44 -3.83 0.73 -17.02
C HIS A 44 -2.72 -0.22 -17.47
N SER A 45 -1.84 0.25 -18.33
CA SER A 45 -0.61 -0.47 -18.67
C SER A 45 0.43 -0.20 -17.57
N VAL A 46 0.73 -1.20 -16.76
CA VAL A 46 1.71 -1.09 -15.68
C VAL A 46 3.11 -1.20 -16.25
N PRO A 47 4.00 -0.19 -16.06
CA PRO A 47 5.36 -0.23 -16.56
C PRO A 47 6.19 -1.37 -15.94
N GLU A 48 7.17 -1.88 -16.68
CA GLU A 48 8.06 -2.95 -16.20
C GLU A 48 8.83 -2.56 -14.92
N ALA A 49 9.15 -1.26 -14.77
CA ALA A 49 9.84 -0.73 -13.59
C ALA A 49 8.97 -0.68 -12.32
N VAL A 50 7.67 -0.98 -12.43
CA VAL A 50 6.72 -0.96 -11.32
C VAL A 50 6.33 -2.36 -10.94
N CYS A 51 6.44 -2.68 -9.64
CA CYS A 51 5.84 -3.85 -9.03
C CYS A 51 4.54 -3.45 -8.35
N LEU A 52 3.44 -3.99 -8.80
CA LEU A 52 2.11 -3.76 -8.25
C LEU A 52 1.65 -5.01 -7.52
N LEU A 53 1.35 -4.91 -6.23
CA LEU A 53 0.99 -6.05 -5.39
C LEU A 53 -0.24 -5.77 -4.53
N ASP A 54 -1.22 -6.66 -4.60
CA ASP A 54 -2.22 -6.80 -3.56
C ASP A 54 -1.62 -7.63 -2.41
N VAL A 55 -1.34 -6.97 -1.30
CA VAL A 55 -0.77 -7.61 -0.10
C VAL A 55 -1.82 -7.87 0.99
N GLY A 56 -3.03 -7.39 0.80
CA GLY A 56 -4.12 -7.57 1.74
C GLY A 56 -3.73 -7.14 3.15
N THR A 57 -3.85 -8.04 4.12
CA THR A 57 -3.45 -7.83 5.52
C THR A 57 -1.99 -8.20 5.81
N GLY A 58 -1.26 -8.66 4.79
CA GLY A 58 0.11 -9.16 4.93
C GLY A 58 1.23 -8.12 4.76
N VAL A 59 0.91 -6.84 4.60
CA VAL A 59 1.85 -5.76 4.31
C VAL A 59 3.03 -5.70 5.28
N ARG A 60 2.80 -5.97 6.54
CA ARG A 60 3.79 -5.87 7.58
C ARG A 60 4.95 -6.85 7.40
N LYS A 61 4.66 -8.10 7.06
CA LYS A 61 5.69 -9.11 6.77
C LYS A 61 6.56 -8.68 5.60
N LEU A 62 5.96 -8.12 4.56
CA LEU A 62 6.66 -7.61 3.39
C LEU A 62 7.56 -6.42 3.75
N LEU A 63 7.05 -5.43 4.47
CA LEU A 63 7.82 -4.27 4.90
C LEU A 63 8.99 -4.66 5.80
N PHE A 64 8.79 -5.60 6.71
CA PHE A 64 9.86 -6.13 7.55
C PHE A 64 10.96 -6.80 6.72
N THR A 65 10.58 -7.59 5.71
CA THR A 65 11.53 -8.20 4.77
C THR A 65 12.34 -7.14 4.03
N LEU A 66 11.70 -6.05 3.59
CA LEU A 66 12.39 -4.94 2.92
C LEU A 66 13.37 -4.21 3.84
N CYS A 67 13.02 -4.01 5.11
CA CYS A 67 13.94 -3.40 6.09
C CYS A 67 15.23 -4.23 6.26
N LEU A 68 15.13 -5.55 6.21
CA LEU A 68 16.26 -6.46 6.35
C LEU A 68 17.02 -6.71 5.05
N SER A 69 16.42 -6.44 3.90
CA SER A 69 17.04 -6.69 2.59
C SER A 69 18.12 -5.66 2.27
N SER A 70 19.21 -6.10 1.64
CA SER A 70 20.21 -5.20 1.06
C SER A 70 19.80 -4.64 -0.30
N VAL A 71 18.83 -5.28 -0.97
CA VAL A 71 18.26 -4.85 -2.25
C VAL A 71 16.80 -4.52 -2.03
N ARG A 72 16.40 -3.32 -2.42
CA ARG A 72 15.04 -2.83 -2.20
C ARG A 72 14.65 -1.77 -3.22
N PRO A 73 13.33 -1.52 -3.42
CA PRO A 73 12.87 -0.45 -4.29
C PRO A 73 13.34 0.92 -3.79
N GLY A 74 13.51 1.87 -4.69
CA GLY A 74 13.78 3.26 -4.34
C GLY A 74 12.54 4.02 -3.89
N ARG A 75 11.34 3.58 -4.32
CA ARG A 75 10.06 4.22 -4.04
C ARG A 75 9.02 3.18 -3.63
N ILE A 76 8.26 3.48 -2.60
CA ILE A 76 7.13 2.67 -2.14
C ILE A 76 5.89 3.56 -2.03
N LEU A 77 4.80 3.16 -2.68
CA LEU A 77 3.48 3.72 -2.50
C LEU A 77 2.58 2.70 -1.81
N VAL A 78 2.02 3.06 -0.67
CA VAL A 78 1.01 2.26 0.02
C VAL A 78 -0.37 2.80 -0.35
N LEU A 79 -1.25 1.93 -0.82
CA LEU A 79 -2.65 2.21 -1.11
C LEU A 79 -3.50 1.60 -0.01
N ASP A 80 -4.27 2.41 0.70
CA ASP A 80 -5.00 1.94 1.86
C ASP A 80 -6.28 2.74 2.11
N ALA A 81 -7.16 2.19 2.94
CA ALA A 81 -8.32 2.88 3.46
C ALA A 81 -8.07 3.34 4.89
N LEU A 82 -8.42 4.58 5.20
CA LEU A 82 -8.24 5.16 6.53
C LEU A 82 -9.48 5.95 6.95
N ASP A 83 -9.67 6.06 8.26
CA ASP A 83 -10.60 7.02 8.85
C ASP A 83 -9.79 8.19 9.44
N VAL A 84 -9.82 9.32 8.76
CA VAL A 84 -9.13 10.56 9.15
C VAL A 84 -10.10 11.73 9.31
N GLY A 85 -11.39 11.41 9.45
CA GLY A 85 -12.45 12.41 9.68
C GLY A 85 -12.84 13.23 8.45
N ARG A 86 -12.65 12.67 7.25
CA ARG A 86 -13.04 13.26 5.97
C ARG A 86 -14.37 12.70 5.46
N ALA A 87 -14.82 13.20 4.31
CA ALA A 87 -15.98 12.62 3.65
C ALA A 87 -15.62 11.25 3.02
N PRO A 88 -16.47 10.21 3.17
CA PRO A 88 -16.24 8.92 2.54
C PRO A 88 -15.98 9.04 1.03
N GLY A 89 -14.94 8.37 0.55
CA GLY A 89 -14.50 8.42 -0.85
C GLY A 89 -13.52 9.55 -1.16
N GLU A 90 -13.23 10.43 -0.23
CA GLU A 90 -12.17 11.43 -0.39
C GLU A 90 -10.80 10.73 -0.38
N VAL A 91 -10.00 10.99 -1.42
CA VAL A 91 -8.65 10.41 -1.57
C VAL A 91 -7.63 11.47 -1.25
N LEU A 92 -6.65 11.12 -0.43
CA LEU A 92 -5.61 12.03 0.03
C LEU A 92 -4.26 11.33 0.15
N GLU A 93 -3.20 12.09 -0.09
CA GLU A 93 -1.84 11.67 0.21
C GLU A 93 -1.52 11.98 1.67
N ILE A 94 -0.96 11.02 2.38
CA ILE A 94 -0.62 11.15 3.80
C ILE A 94 0.85 10.84 4.00
N ASP A 95 1.53 11.66 4.78
CA ASP A 95 2.87 11.35 5.30
C ASP A 95 2.77 10.14 6.24
N PRO A 96 3.63 9.12 6.10
CA PRO A 96 3.64 7.98 7.01
C PRO A 96 3.72 8.36 8.50
N ALA A 97 4.36 9.50 8.82
CA ALA A 97 4.44 10.02 10.18
C ALA A 97 3.10 10.53 10.72
N GLU A 98 2.15 10.86 9.86
CA GLU A 98 0.83 11.39 10.20
C GLU A 98 -0.26 10.31 10.25
N ILE A 99 0.07 9.04 9.98
CA ILE A 99 -0.89 7.94 10.03
C ILE A 99 -1.40 7.79 11.46
N PRO A 100 -2.72 7.88 11.70
CA PRO A 100 -3.27 7.79 13.04
C PRO A 100 -2.94 6.44 13.70
N PRO A 101 -2.59 6.41 14.99
CA PRO A 101 -2.31 5.17 15.72
C PRO A 101 -3.52 4.22 15.83
N VAL A 102 -4.71 4.68 15.50
CA VAL A 102 -5.99 3.93 15.58
C VAL A 102 -6.04 2.72 14.65
N LYS A 103 -5.24 2.68 13.59
CA LYS A 103 -5.10 1.47 12.74
C LYS A 103 -4.26 0.37 13.40
N LEU A 104 -3.81 0.60 14.63
CA LEU A 104 -3.06 -0.36 15.43
C LEU A 104 -3.93 -1.49 16.01
N ASP A 105 -5.24 -1.36 15.97
CA ASP A 105 -6.17 -2.25 16.66
C ASP A 105 -6.53 -3.53 15.90
N ASP A 106 -5.95 -3.77 14.73
CA ASP A 106 -6.17 -5.02 14.04
C ASP A 106 -5.39 -6.17 14.69
N PHE A 107 -6.01 -6.67 15.76
CA PHE A 107 -5.93 -8.06 16.26
C PHE A 107 -4.59 -8.63 16.71
N SER A 108 -3.56 -7.87 17.05
CA SER A 108 -2.49 -8.45 17.85
C SER A 108 -1.75 -7.46 18.74
N LEU A 109 -1.84 -7.72 20.01
CA LEU A 109 -1.19 -7.01 21.13
C LEU A 109 0.35 -6.95 21.06
N HIS A 110 0.97 -7.54 20.03
CA HIS A 110 2.42 -7.69 19.92
C HIS A 110 3.01 -7.18 18.60
N GLN A 111 2.27 -6.39 17.84
CA GLN A 111 2.73 -5.97 16.51
C GLN A 111 3.26 -4.55 16.51
N ILE A 112 4.52 -4.38 16.02
CA ILE A 112 5.06 -3.07 15.67
C ILE A 112 4.13 -2.42 14.65
N PRO A 113 3.70 -1.17 14.84
CA PRO A 113 2.84 -0.47 13.88
C PRO A 113 3.46 -0.43 12.48
N THR A 114 2.65 -0.65 11.45
CA THR A 114 3.10 -0.56 10.03
C THR A 114 3.73 0.81 9.74
N SER A 115 3.22 1.88 10.33
CA SER A 115 3.79 3.22 10.24
C SER A 115 5.25 3.29 10.71
N ASN A 116 5.65 2.53 11.73
CA ASN A 116 7.03 2.48 12.18
C ASN A 116 7.94 1.82 11.14
N LEU A 117 7.48 0.76 10.47
CA LEU A 117 8.24 0.10 9.40
C LEU A 117 8.37 1.00 8.17
N LEU A 118 7.35 1.76 7.82
CA LEU A 118 7.40 2.74 6.73
C LEU A 118 8.42 3.84 7.03
N ARG A 119 8.44 4.36 8.26
CA ARG A 119 9.44 5.33 8.70
C ARG A 119 10.86 4.75 8.74
N GLU A 120 11.01 3.50 9.17
CA GLU A 120 12.30 2.81 9.14
C GLU A 120 12.86 2.74 7.72
N LEU A 121 12.02 2.38 6.74
CA LEU A 121 12.40 2.35 5.33
C LEU A 121 12.80 3.73 4.81
N GLU A 122 12.07 4.77 5.20
CA GLU A 122 12.34 6.14 4.76
C GLU A 122 13.62 6.69 5.40
N VAL A 123 13.74 6.63 6.72
CA VAL A 123 14.81 7.30 7.49
C VAL A 123 16.13 6.52 7.42
N HIS A 124 16.07 5.20 7.59
CA HIS A 124 17.27 4.37 7.72
C HIS A 124 17.63 3.59 6.46
N CYS A 125 16.68 3.38 5.55
CA CYS A 125 16.92 2.63 4.32
C CYS A 125 16.96 3.50 3.07
N GLY A 126 16.67 4.80 3.18
CA GLY A 126 16.72 5.74 2.06
C GLY A 126 15.67 5.49 0.97
N VAL A 127 14.53 4.88 1.33
CA VAL A 127 13.41 4.63 0.42
C VAL A 127 12.43 5.79 0.48
N GLU A 128 12.00 6.31 -0.66
CA GLU A 128 10.90 7.27 -0.70
C GLU A 128 9.58 6.54 -0.40
N VAL A 129 8.90 6.92 0.68
CA VAL A 129 7.65 6.28 1.08
C VAL A 129 6.50 7.29 1.05
N ARG A 130 5.40 6.91 0.39
CA ARG A 130 4.16 7.67 0.35
C ARG A 130 2.97 6.77 0.62
N VAL A 131 1.90 7.35 1.15
CA VAL A 131 0.62 6.67 1.38
C VAL A 131 -0.47 7.43 0.65
N LEU A 132 -1.21 6.75 -0.20
CA LEU A 132 -2.45 7.24 -0.78
C LEU A 132 -3.61 6.56 -0.05
N ALA A 133 -4.37 7.33 0.68
CA ALA A 133 -5.47 6.84 1.49
C ALA A 133 -6.82 7.28 0.93
N CYS A 134 -7.82 6.41 1.05
CA CYS A 134 -9.21 6.75 0.82
C CYS A 134 -9.95 6.77 2.15
N GLN A 135 -10.70 7.86 2.41
CA GLN A 135 -11.57 7.94 3.58
C GLN A 135 -12.68 6.91 3.48
N THR A 136 -12.80 6.08 4.51
CA THR A 136 -13.88 5.09 4.62
C THR A 136 -15.17 5.72 5.13
N GLY A 137 -16.30 5.12 4.77
CA GLY A 137 -17.52 5.17 5.58
C GLY A 137 -17.41 4.25 6.81
N PRO A 138 -18.51 4.04 7.54
CA PRO A 138 -18.53 3.08 8.63
C PRO A 138 -18.19 1.66 8.12
N LEU A 139 -17.19 1.02 8.77
CA LEU A 139 -16.83 -0.35 8.43
C LEU A 139 -17.84 -1.33 9.05
N PRO A 140 -18.19 -2.43 8.34
CA PRO A 140 -19.09 -3.43 8.89
C PRO A 140 -18.45 -4.17 10.07
N GLY A 141 -19.23 -4.48 11.09
CA GLY A 141 -18.83 -5.31 12.23
C GLY A 141 -18.82 -6.81 11.95
N GLU A 142 -19.22 -7.20 10.75
CA GLU A 142 -19.28 -8.59 10.28
C GLU A 142 -18.71 -8.69 8.87
N VAL A 143 -18.43 -9.89 8.39
CA VAL A 143 -17.97 -10.12 7.02
C VAL A 143 -19.02 -9.62 6.04
N ARG A 144 -18.66 -8.57 5.31
CA ARG A 144 -19.48 -7.95 4.27
C ARG A 144 -18.56 -7.38 3.18
N PRO A 145 -18.21 -8.18 2.17
CA PRO A 145 -17.39 -7.74 1.07
C PRO A 145 -18.05 -6.63 0.23
N GLY A 146 -17.21 -5.83 -0.40
CA GLY A 146 -17.61 -4.80 -1.36
C GLY A 146 -17.54 -3.39 -0.80
N LEU A 147 -17.02 -2.49 -1.65
CA LEU A 147 -16.89 -1.07 -1.34
C LEU A 147 -18.24 -0.37 -1.32
N SER A 148 -18.40 0.62 -0.46
CA SER A 148 -19.51 1.57 -0.53
C SER A 148 -19.50 2.32 -1.87
N ALA A 149 -20.64 2.89 -2.25
CA ALA A 149 -20.76 3.65 -3.50
C ALA A 149 -19.76 4.81 -3.58
N ALA A 150 -19.54 5.53 -2.48
CA ALA A 150 -18.63 6.66 -2.41
C ALA A 150 -17.17 6.21 -2.62
N VAL A 151 -16.74 5.15 -1.94
CA VAL A 151 -15.37 4.63 -2.04
C VAL A 151 -15.12 3.94 -3.38
N ARG A 152 -16.12 3.24 -3.91
CA ARG A 152 -16.04 2.67 -5.27
C ARG A 152 -15.86 3.76 -6.34
N ALA A 153 -16.56 4.87 -6.21
CA ALA A 153 -16.44 6.01 -7.12
C ALA A 153 -15.06 6.68 -7.05
N ALA A 154 -14.30 6.46 -5.99
CA ALA A 154 -12.95 6.96 -5.83
C ALA A 154 -11.89 6.16 -6.60
N LEU A 155 -12.18 4.92 -7.03
CA LEU A 155 -11.21 4.08 -7.73
C LEU A 155 -10.68 4.70 -9.03
N PRO A 156 -11.51 5.18 -9.99
CA PRO A 156 -11.00 5.77 -11.23
C PRO A 156 -10.08 6.98 -11.00
N PRO A 157 -10.48 8.03 -10.25
CA PRO A 157 -9.59 9.18 -10.04
C PRO A 157 -8.33 8.84 -9.26
N ALA A 158 -8.40 7.91 -8.30
CA ALA A 158 -7.22 7.43 -7.58
C ALA A 158 -6.26 6.69 -8.53
N ALA A 159 -6.78 5.83 -9.41
CA ALA A 159 -5.97 5.12 -10.39
C ALA A 159 -5.29 6.08 -11.38
N GLU A 160 -5.99 7.11 -11.86
CA GLU A 160 -5.43 8.16 -12.72
C GLU A 160 -4.28 8.90 -12.01
N TRP A 161 -4.46 9.21 -10.72
CA TRP A 161 -3.40 9.85 -9.93
C TRP A 161 -2.17 8.94 -9.82
N VAL A 162 -2.36 7.65 -9.49
CA VAL A 162 -1.26 6.67 -9.40
C VAL A 162 -0.54 6.55 -10.74
N ALA A 163 -1.27 6.41 -11.84
CA ALA A 163 -0.67 6.29 -13.17
C ALA A 163 0.13 7.55 -13.55
N ARG A 164 -0.40 8.74 -13.26
CA ARG A 164 0.27 10.01 -13.54
C ARG A 164 1.56 10.18 -12.73
N GLU A 165 1.57 9.78 -11.46
CA GLU A 165 2.71 10.01 -10.56
C GLU A 165 3.76 8.88 -10.60
N TYR A 166 3.34 7.65 -10.89
CA TYR A 166 4.19 6.46 -10.72
C TYR A 166 4.41 5.64 -12.01
N PHE A 167 3.58 5.80 -13.04
CA PHE A 167 3.73 5.03 -14.28
C PHE A 167 4.50 5.78 -15.37
N LYS A 168 5.03 6.94 -15.07
CA LYS A 168 5.93 7.62 -16.01
C LYS A 168 7.22 6.83 -16.13
N THR A 169 7.58 6.46 -17.32
CA THR A 169 8.95 6.06 -17.70
C THR A 169 9.70 7.35 -18.04
N ASP A 170 10.82 7.57 -17.36
CA ASP A 170 11.79 8.59 -17.76
C ASP A 170 12.37 8.28 -19.16
#